data_616fb9ed9c3e9a347750784ca686e534
#
_entry.id   616fb9ed9c3e9a347750784ca686e534
#
_cell.length_a   1.000
_cell.length_b   1.000
_cell.length_c   1.000
_cell.angle_alpha   90.00
_cell.angle_beta   90.00
_cell.angle_gamma   90.00
#
_symmetry.space_group_name_H-M   'P 1'
#
loop_
_entity.id
_entity.type
_entity.pdbx_description
1 polymer ?
#
loop_
_entity_poly.entity_id
_entity_poly.type
_entity_poly.pdbx_seq_one_letter_code
_entity_poly.pdbx_strand_id
1 'polypeptide(L)'
;EFSAMSTSEKAMRIYEHYGEALAVDANGQLLSRYENGVWKVLPPQDFARDVAGLFQRLRAPFSSGKVASVVDTLKLIIPQQEAPSRRLIGFRNGVLDTQNGTFHPHSPSHWMRTLCDVDFTPPVEGETLETHAPAFWRWLDRAAGGRAEKRDVILAALFMVLANRYDWQLFLEVTGPGGSGKSIMAEIATLLAGEDNATSATIETLESPRERAALTGFSLIRLPDQEKWSGDGAGLKAITGGDAVSVDPKYRDAYSTHIPAVILAVNNNPMRFTDRSGGVSRRRVIIHFPEQIAPQERDPQLKDKITHELAVIVRHLMQKFSDPMLARSLLQSQQNSDEALNIKRDADPTFDFIGYLETLPQTSGMYMGNASIIPRNYRKYLYHAYLAYMEANGYRNVLSLKMFGLGLPVMLKEYGLNYEKRHTKQGIQTNLTLKEESYGDWLPKCDDPATA
;
A
#
# COMPACT_ATOMS: atom_id res chain seq x y z
N GLU A 1 -19.00 32.22 -37.71
CA GLU A 1 -19.49 32.38 -36.32
C GLU A 1 -18.39 32.13 -35.27
N PHE A 2 -17.81 30.92 -35.20
CA PHE A 2 -16.80 30.57 -34.19
C PHE A 2 -15.57 31.50 -34.22
N SER A 3 -15.14 31.94 -35.37
CA SER A 3 -13.98 32.83 -35.53
C SER A 3 -14.16 34.20 -34.85
N ALA A 4 -15.40 34.72 -34.83
CA ALA A 4 -15.74 36.01 -34.24
C ALA A 4 -16.01 35.97 -32.73
N MET A 5 -16.12 34.79 -32.13
CA MET A 5 -16.36 34.62 -30.70
C MET A 5 -15.15 35.07 -29.85
N SER A 6 -15.44 35.59 -28.67
CA SER A 6 -14.43 35.85 -27.63
C SER A 6 -13.77 34.55 -27.14
N THR A 7 -12.71 34.67 -26.39
CA THR A 7 -12.03 33.49 -25.82
C THR A 7 -12.95 32.69 -24.89
N SER A 8 -13.74 33.36 -24.07
CA SER A 8 -14.70 32.72 -23.15
C SER A 8 -15.85 32.02 -23.89
N GLU A 9 -16.39 32.63 -24.94
CA GLU A 9 -17.43 32.00 -25.77
C GLU A 9 -16.89 30.75 -26.48
N LYS A 10 -15.65 30.82 -26.99
CA LYS A 10 -14.97 29.65 -27.56
C LYS A 10 -14.77 28.54 -26.52
N ALA A 11 -14.38 28.89 -25.29
CA ALA A 11 -14.21 27.94 -24.21
C ALA A 11 -15.55 27.26 -23.86
N MET A 12 -16.65 28.02 -23.74
CA MET A 12 -17.98 27.47 -23.52
C MET A 12 -18.41 26.55 -24.67
N ARG A 13 -18.16 26.95 -25.91
CA ARG A 13 -18.48 26.11 -27.06
C ARG A 13 -17.71 24.78 -27.11
N ILE A 14 -16.49 24.77 -26.61
CA ILE A 14 -15.72 23.54 -26.43
C ILE A 14 -16.34 22.69 -25.32
N TYR A 15 -16.72 23.28 -24.18
CA TYR A 15 -17.38 22.57 -23.09
C TYR A 15 -18.66 21.89 -23.56
N GLU A 16 -19.51 22.60 -24.28
CA GLU A 16 -20.72 22.07 -24.93
C GLU A 16 -20.39 20.93 -25.91
N HIS A 17 -19.34 21.08 -26.72
CA HIS A 17 -18.89 20.07 -27.68
C HIS A 17 -18.52 18.75 -27.00
N TYR A 18 -17.99 18.81 -25.77
CA TYR A 18 -17.70 17.63 -24.95
C TYR A 18 -18.92 17.17 -24.11
N GLY A 19 -20.13 17.70 -24.41
CA GLY A 19 -21.36 17.34 -23.71
C GLY A 19 -21.36 17.75 -22.24
N GLU A 20 -20.64 18.82 -21.90
CA GLU A 20 -20.45 19.30 -20.53
C GLU A 20 -19.80 18.27 -19.58
N ALA A 21 -19.09 17.32 -20.17
CA ALA A 21 -18.44 16.20 -19.48
C ALA A 21 -16.93 16.44 -19.24
N LEU A 22 -16.56 17.69 -18.93
CA LEU A 22 -15.20 18.08 -18.57
C LEU A 22 -15.17 18.62 -17.15
N ALA A 23 -14.09 18.32 -16.43
CA ALA A 23 -13.78 18.87 -15.12
C ALA A 23 -12.27 19.15 -15.00
N VAL A 24 -11.92 20.04 -14.08
CA VAL A 24 -10.52 20.34 -13.77
C VAL A 24 -10.16 19.77 -12.40
N ASP A 25 -8.90 19.36 -12.21
CA ASP A 25 -8.42 18.90 -10.92
C ASP A 25 -8.44 20.01 -9.85
N ALA A 26 -8.23 19.64 -8.58
CA ALA A 26 -8.23 20.59 -7.46
C ALA A 26 -7.18 21.70 -7.59
N ASN A 27 -6.11 21.47 -8.37
CA ASN A 27 -5.05 22.46 -8.61
C ASN A 27 -5.32 23.35 -9.84
N GLY A 28 -6.42 23.13 -10.57
CA GLY A 28 -6.77 23.88 -11.76
C GLY A 28 -5.88 23.60 -12.98
N GLN A 29 -5.13 22.50 -12.96
CA GLN A 29 -4.13 22.21 -13.98
C GLN A 29 -4.51 21.09 -14.96
N LEU A 30 -5.02 19.98 -14.44
CA LEU A 30 -5.33 18.81 -15.24
C LEU A 30 -6.81 18.74 -15.56
N LEU A 31 -7.10 18.61 -16.85
CA LEU A 31 -8.45 18.35 -17.34
C LEU A 31 -8.77 16.86 -17.29
N SER A 32 -9.99 16.54 -16.92
CA SER A 32 -10.55 15.20 -17.01
C SER A 32 -11.84 15.22 -17.82
N ARG A 33 -12.12 14.12 -18.52
CA ARG A 33 -13.35 13.89 -19.23
C ARG A 33 -14.09 12.72 -18.60
N TYR A 34 -15.39 12.90 -18.42
CA TYR A 34 -16.27 11.80 -18.01
C TYR A 34 -16.62 10.93 -19.24
N GLU A 35 -16.27 9.66 -19.15
CA GLU A 35 -16.52 8.70 -20.21
C GLU A 35 -16.62 7.28 -19.62
N ASN A 36 -17.62 6.51 -20.08
CA ASN A 36 -17.83 5.12 -19.64
C ASN A 36 -17.87 4.95 -18.10
N GLY A 37 -18.52 5.90 -17.40
CA GLY A 37 -18.72 5.81 -15.96
C GLY A 37 -17.57 6.37 -15.10
N VAL A 38 -16.47 6.84 -15.69
CA VAL A 38 -15.30 7.35 -15.00
C VAL A 38 -14.80 8.69 -15.51
N TRP A 39 -14.16 9.43 -14.64
CA TRP A 39 -13.39 10.63 -14.97
C TRP A 39 -11.95 10.25 -15.32
N LYS A 40 -11.59 10.36 -16.59
CA LYS A 40 -10.24 10.07 -17.09
C LYS A 40 -9.48 11.37 -17.33
N VAL A 41 -8.23 11.45 -16.86
CA VAL A 41 -7.35 12.59 -17.11
C VAL A 41 -7.04 12.67 -18.61
N LEU A 42 -7.23 13.84 -19.18
CA LEU A 42 -6.86 14.15 -20.55
C LEU A 42 -5.41 14.62 -20.60
N PRO A 43 -4.53 13.95 -21.35
CA PRO A 43 -3.18 14.45 -21.56
C PRO A 43 -3.25 15.86 -22.20
N PRO A 44 -2.62 16.91 -21.63
CA PRO A 44 -2.78 18.29 -22.10
C PRO A 44 -2.42 18.50 -23.55
N GLN A 45 -1.41 17.78 -24.06
CA GLN A 45 -1.04 17.87 -25.48
C GLN A 45 -2.09 17.29 -26.41
N ASP A 46 -2.74 16.18 -26.00
CA ASP A 46 -3.78 15.56 -26.80
C ASP A 46 -5.04 16.44 -26.79
N PHE A 47 -5.40 16.98 -25.62
CA PHE A 47 -6.52 17.92 -25.54
C PHE A 47 -6.27 19.19 -26.35
N ALA A 48 -5.07 19.78 -26.29
CA ALA A 48 -4.73 20.94 -27.11
C ALA A 48 -4.78 20.62 -28.63
N ARG A 49 -4.37 19.43 -29.02
CA ARG A 49 -4.48 18.95 -30.42
C ARG A 49 -5.93 18.79 -30.86
N ASP A 50 -6.78 18.24 -29.98
CA ASP A 50 -8.22 18.10 -30.26
C ASP A 50 -8.91 19.47 -30.40
N VAL A 51 -8.58 20.42 -29.52
CA VAL A 51 -9.06 21.79 -29.60
C VAL A 51 -8.59 22.47 -30.92
N ALA A 52 -7.33 22.30 -31.29
CA ALA A 52 -6.82 22.80 -32.57
C ALA A 52 -7.55 22.17 -33.76
N GLY A 53 -7.82 20.85 -33.70
CA GLY A 53 -8.64 20.15 -34.69
C GLY A 53 -10.07 20.70 -34.80
N LEU A 54 -10.67 21.13 -33.68
CA LEU A 54 -11.98 21.79 -33.68
C LEU A 54 -11.91 23.16 -34.41
N PHE A 55 -10.91 23.98 -34.14
CA PHE A 55 -10.68 25.24 -34.88
C PHE A 55 -10.55 24.98 -36.39
N GLN A 56 -9.82 23.95 -36.77
CA GLN A 56 -9.64 23.57 -38.17
C GLN A 56 -10.95 23.14 -38.84
N ARG A 57 -11.74 22.29 -38.18
CA ARG A 57 -13.07 21.84 -38.69
C ARG A 57 -14.02 23.02 -38.87
N LEU A 58 -13.98 23.98 -37.98
CA LEU A 58 -14.81 25.18 -38.00
C LEU A 58 -14.22 26.30 -38.90
N ARG A 59 -13.13 26.02 -39.61
CA ARG A 59 -12.42 26.95 -40.50
C ARG A 59 -12.03 28.27 -39.81
N ALA A 60 -11.73 28.22 -38.50
CA ALA A 60 -11.31 29.36 -37.72
C ALA A 60 -9.77 29.43 -37.66
N PRO A 61 -9.15 30.59 -37.91
CA PRO A 61 -7.70 30.73 -37.80
C PRO A 61 -7.26 30.63 -36.34
N PHE A 62 -6.19 29.88 -36.10
CA PHE A 62 -5.63 29.69 -34.78
C PHE A 62 -4.09 29.74 -34.77
N SER A 63 -3.55 29.92 -33.58
CA SER A 63 -2.13 29.74 -33.24
C SER A 63 -2.08 28.96 -31.96
N SER A 64 -0.88 28.41 -31.61
CA SER A 64 -0.69 27.71 -30.35
C SER A 64 -1.07 28.55 -29.13
N GLY A 65 -0.74 29.87 -29.14
CA GLY A 65 -1.12 30.78 -28.08
C GLY A 65 -2.64 31.00 -27.96
N LYS A 66 -3.39 31.05 -29.09
CA LYS A 66 -4.86 31.12 -29.04
C LYS A 66 -5.49 29.85 -28.48
N VAL A 67 -4.97 28.68 -28.87
CA VAL A 67 -5.44 27.40 -28.33
C VAL A 67 -5.17 27.33 -26.84
N ALA A 68 -3.97 27.67 -26.40
CA ALA A 68 -3.62 27.71 -24.96
C ALA A 68 -4.54 28.65 -24.17
N SER A 69 -4.76 29.87 -24.66
CA SER A 69 -5.64 30.86 -24.02
C SER A 69 -7.08 30.35 -23.86
N VAL A 70 -7.61 29.65 -24.86
CA VAL A 70 -8.96 29.05 -24.78
C VAL A 70 -9.01 27.90 -23.79
N VAL A 71 -7.98 27.06 -23.76
CA VAL A 71 -7.87 25.94 -22.80
C VAL A 71 -7.75 26.47 -21.38
N ASP A 72 -6.94 27.50 -21.14
CA ASP A 72 -6.77 28.10 -19.83
C ASP A 72 -8.08 28.79 -19.35
N THR A 73 -8.78 29.45 -20.26
CA THR A 73 -10.10 30.04 -19.96
C THR A 73 -11.13 28.93 -19.63
N LEU A 74 -11.09 27.82 -20.36
CA LEU A 74 -11.96 26.67 -20.09
C LEU A 74 -11.78 26.13 -18.67
N LYS A 75 -10.54 26.01 -18.20
CA LYS A 75 -10.25 25.55 -16.84
C LYS A 75 -10.83 26.44 -15.73
N LEU A 76 -11.09 27.72 -16.04
CA LEU A 76 -11.70 28.65 -15.08
C LEU A 76 -13.22 28.53 -14.98
N ILE A 77 -13.87 27.95 -15.97
CA ILE A 77 -15.35 27.93 -16.08
C ILE A 77 -15.99 26.56 -15.84
N ILE A 78 -15.22 25.47 -16.03
CA ILE A 78 -15.72 24.12 -15.82
C ILE A 78 -15.67 23.71 -14.33
N PRO A 79 -16.49 22.73 -13.90
CA PRO A 79 -16.50 22.27 -12.53
C PRO A 79 -15.14 21.72 -12.08
N GLN A 80 -14.85 21.93 -10.80
CA GLN A 80 -13.71 21.33 -10.15
C GLN A 80 -14.04 19.90 -9.74
N GLN A 81 -13.11 18.96 -10.02
CA GLN A 81 -13.28 17.56 -9.72
C GLN A 81 -13.24 17.32 -8.20
N GLU A 82 -14.25 16.64 -7.70
CA GLU A 82 -14.29 16.19 -6.32
C GLU A 82 -13.65 14.80 -6.14
N ALA A 83 -13.30 14.45 -4.90
CA ALA A 83 -12.91 13.10 -4.58
C ALA A 83 -14.15 12.18 -4.59
N PRO A 84 -14.04 10.95 -5.15
CA PRO A 84 -15.15 10.00 -5.07
C PRO A 84 -15.46 9.65 -3.62
N SER A 85 -16.74 9.45 -3.32
CA SER A 85 -17.14 9.00 -2.00
C SER A 85 -16.56 7.63 -1.70
N ARG A 86 -15.93 7.47 -0.53
CA ARG A 86 -15.30 6.21 -0.08
C ARG A 86 -16.27 5.05 0.13
N ARG A 87 -17.57 5.34 0.15
CA ARG A 87 -18.63 4.33 0.23
C ARG A 87 -19.05 3.79 -1.13
N LEU A 88 -18.61 4.43 -2.22
CA LEU A 88 -18.96 4.03 -3.58
C LEU A 88 -17.92 3.08 -4.17
N ILE A 89 -18.38 1.98 -4.75
CA ILE A 89 -17.56 1.05 -5.53
C ILE A 89 -18.13 1.02 -6.95
N GLY A 90 -17.28 1.33 -7.92
CA GLY A 90 -17.66 1.33 -9.33
C GLY A 90 -17.50 -0.06 -9.95
N PHE A 91 -18.53 -0.47 -10.69
CA PHE A 91 -18.57 -1.66 -11.52
C PHE A 91 -18.85 -1.30 -12.96
N ARG A 92 -18.62 -2.22 -13.91
CA ARG A 92 -18.86 -1.96 -15.32
C ARG A 92 -20.29 -1.51 -15.62
N ASN A 93 -21.27 -2.04 -14.90
CA ASN A 93 -22.70 -1.77 -15.12
C ASN A 93 -23.30 -0.70 -14.18
N GLY A 94 -22.53 -0.09 -13.27
CA GLY A 94 -23.03 0.94 -12.36
C GLY A 94 -22.16 1.13 -11.11
N VAL A 95 -22.73 1.72 -10.09
CA VAL A 95 -22.03 2.08 -8.84
C VAL A 95 -22.83 1.56 -7.64
N LEU A 96 -22.16 0.82 -6.76
CA LEU A 96 -22.72 0.33 -5.51
C LEU A 96 -22.39 1.30 -4.36
N ASP A 97 -23.43 1.75 -3.65
CA ASP A 97 -23.27 2.45 -2.37
C ASP A 97 -23.23 1.40 -1.25
N THR A 98 -22.07 1.24 -0.62
CA THR A 98 -21.85 0.24 0.42
C THR A 98 -22.52 0.57 1.76
N GLN A 99 -22.94 1.82 1.96
CA GLN A 99 -23.61 2.24 3.20
C GLN A 99 -25.04 1.71 3.31
N ASN A 100 -25.75 1.71 2.20
CA ASN A 100 -27.15 1.31 2.14
C ASN A 100 -27.44 0.11 1.22
N GLY A 101 -26.39 -0.41 0.55
CA GLY A 101 -26.50 -1.54 -0.38
C GLY A 101 -27.24 -1.19 -1.69
N THR A 102 -27.45 0.08 -2.00
CA THR A 102 -28.15 0.49 -3.22
C THR A 102 -27.21 0.53 -4.42
N PHE A 103 -27.69 0.05 -5.56
CA PHE A 103 -26.98 0.08 -6.82
C PHE A 103 -27.55 1.15 -7.75
N HIS A 104 -26.68 2.01 -8.26
CA HIS A 104 -27.05 3.18 -9.07
C HIS A 104 -26.47 3.07 -10.49
N PRO A 105 -27.14 3.65 -11.49
CA PRO A 105 -26.54 3.90 -12.80
C PRO A 105 -25.30 4.78 -12.67
N HIS A 106 -24.39 4.70 -13.62
CA HIS A 106 -23.27 5.63 -13.71
C HIS A 106 -23.73 7.10 -13.78
N SER A 107 -23.04 7.98 -13.04
CA SER A 107 -23.30 9.42 -13.07
C SER A 107 -21.98 10.18 -12.92
N PRO A 108 -21.80 11.32 -13.63
CA PRO A 108 -20.68 12.22 -13.42
C PRO A 108 -20.55 12.69 -11.97
N SER A 109 -21.68 12.84 -11.27
CA SER A 109 -21.74 13.28 -9.86
C SER A 109 -21.17 12.28 -8.86
N HIS A 110 -20.93 11.04 -9.25
CA HIS A 110 -20.24 10.05 -8.42
C HIS A 110 -18.73 10.27 -8.35
N TRP A 111 -18.17 11.05 -9.26
CA TRP A 111 -16.73 11.35 -9.37
C TRP A 111 -15.83 10.11 -9.45
N MET A 112 -16.39 8.98 -9.95
CA MET A 112 -15.63 7.74 -10.06
C MET A 112 -14.44 7.91 -11.00
N ARG A 113 -13.29 7.38 -10.58
CA ARG A 113 -12.03 7.39 -11.37
C ARG A 113 -11.66 6.02 -11.88
N THR A 114 -12.17 4.98 -11.22
CA THR A 114 -11.86 3.59 -11.52
C THR A 114 -13.12 2.74 -11.38
N LEU A 115 -13.20 1.67 -12.16
CA LEU A 115 -14.27 0.67 -12.13
C LEU A 115 -13.63 -0.71 -12.07
N CYS A 116 -14.23 -1.62 -11.33
CA CYS A 116 -13.98 -3.05 -11.47
C CYS A 116 -14.57 -3.53 -12.80
N ASP A 117 -13.82 -4.33 -13.57
CA ASP A 117 -14.21 -4.79 -14.92
C ASP A 117 -15.29 -5.88 -14.94
N VAL A 118 -16.05 -5.99 -13.86
CA VAL A 118 -17.12 -6.96 -13.65
C VAL A 118 -18.45 -6.24 -13.54
N ASP A 119 -19.52 -6.86 -14.05
CA ASP A 119 -20.88 -6.45 -13.76
C ASP A 119 -21.25 -6.86 -12.33
N PHE A 120 -21.67 -5.90 -11.53
CA PHE A 120 -22.23 -6.21 -10.22
C PHE A 120 -23.62 -6.84 -10.40
N THR A 121 -23.82 -7.97 -9.75
CA THR A 121 -25.12 -8.63 -9.64
C THR A 121 -25.43 -8.88 -8.16
N PRO A 122 -26.72 -8.87 -7.77
CA PRO A 122 -27.10 -9.14 -6.39
C PRO A 122 -26.58 -10.50 -5.88
N PRO A 123 -26.40 -10.66 -4.56
CA PRO A 123 -26.07 -11.94 -3.97
C PRO A 123 -27.03 -13.05 -4.40
N VAL A 124 -26.50 -14.26 -4.60
CA VAL A 124 -27.27 -15.44 -4.95
C VAL A 124 -27.41 -16.31 -3.69
N GLU A 125 -28.63 -16.72 -3.36
CA GLU A 125 -28.88 -17.56 -2.19
C GLU A 125 -28.17 -18.91 -2.32
N GLY A 126 -27.46 -19.31 -1.26
CA GLY A 126 -26.70 -20.56 -1.23
C GLY A 126 -25.39 -20.53 -2.01
N GLU A 127 -24.98 -19.39 -2.58
CA GLU A 127 -23.71 -19.26 -3.28
C GLU A 127 -22.54 -19.29 -2.29
N THR A 128 -21.53 -20.13 -2.55
CA THR A 128 -20.30 -20.21 -1.77
C THR A 128 -19.08 -20.17 -2.68
N LEU A 129 -17.95 -19.72 -2.17
CA LEU A 129 -16.69 -19.76 -2.94
C LEU A 129 -16.29 -21.19 -3.28
N GLU A 130 -16.50 -22.12 -2.37
CA GLU A 130 -16.09 -23.52 -2.52
C GLU A 130 -16.77 -24.21 -3.70
N THR A 131 -18.07 -23.96 -3.89
CA THR A 131 -18.86 -24.61 -4.94
C THR A 131 -18.98 -23.80 -6.22
N HIS A 132 -18.95 -22.46 -6.14
CA HIS A 132 -19.24 -21.57 -7.27
C HIS A 132 -17.99 -20.83 -7.79
N ALA A 133 -16.88 -20.84 -7.03
CA ALA A 133 -15.58 -20.34 -7.44
C ALA A 133 -14.47 -21.33 -7.03
N PRO A 134 -14.52 -22.60 -7.51
CA PRO A 134 -13.65 -23.67 -7.02
C PRO A 134 -12.17 -23.46 -7.37
N ALA A 135 -11.82 -22.76 -8.43
CA ALA A 135 -10.44 -22.46 -8.76
C ALA A 135 -9.86 -21.43 -7.79
N PHE A 136 -10.61 -20.36 -7.53
CA PHE A 136 -10.25 -19.35 -6.53
C PHE A 136 -10.19 -19.96 -5.12
N TRP A 137 -11.17 -20.76 -4.73
CA TRP A 137 -11.21 -21.40 -3.41
C TRP A 137 -9.99 -22.27 -3.15
N ARG A 138 -9.61 -23.13 -4.10
CA ARG A 138 -8.40 -23.98 -3.98
C ARG A 138 -7.12 -23.16 -3.83
N TRP A 139 -7.01 -22.08 -4.61
CA TRP A 139 -5.88 -21.16 -4.46
C TRP A 139 -5.88 -20.49 -3.09
N LEU A 140 -7.04 -19.95 -2.65
CA LEU A 140 -7.20 -19.25 -1.37
C LEU A 140 -6.86 -20.15 -0.18
N ASP A 141 -7.39 -21.37 -0.19
CA ASP A 141 -7.17 -22.33 0.89
C ASP A 141 -5.69 -22.74 0.99
N ARG A 142 -5.06 -23.00 -0.13
CA ARG A 142 -3.62 -23.31 -0.20
C ARG A 142 -2.75 -22.12 0.21
N ALA A 143 -3.05 -20.91 -0.28
CA ALA A 143 -2.36 -19.68 0.11
C ALA A 143 -2.47 -19.40 1.62
N ALA A 144 -3.58 -19.78 2.22
CA ALA A 144 -3.82 -19.70 3.66
C ALA A 144 -3.20 -20.84 4.47
N GLY A 145 -2.67 -21.89 3.83
CA GLY A 145 -2.20 -23.10 4.50
C GLY A 145 -3.34 -23.82 5.26
N GLY A 146 -4.54 -23.85 4.69
CA GLY A 146 -5.74 -24.47 5.27
C GLY A 146 -6.36 -23.72 6.47
N ARG A 147 -5.81 -22.55 6.86
CA ARG A 147 -6.26 -21.81 8.06
C ARG A 147 -7.39 -20.84 7.72
N ALA A 148 -8.54 -20.96 8.41
CA ALA A 148 -9.71 -20.12 8.18
C ALA A 148 -9.43 -18.63 8.41
N GLU A 149 -8.77 -18.31 9.52
CA GLU A 149 -8.45 -16.91 9.88
C GLU A 149 -7.58 -16.25 8.80
N LYS A 150 -6.66 -17.00 8.22
CA LYS A 150 -5.79 -16.49 7.17
C LYS A 150 -6.51 -16.34 5.84
N ARG A 151 -7.47 -17.23 5.52
CA ARG A 151 -8.37 -17.02 4.37
C ARG A 151 -9.09 -15.68 4.51
N ASP A 152 -9.59 -15.38 5.70
CA ASP A 152 -10.29 -14.12 5.98
C ASP A 152 -9.39 -12.90 5.84
N VAL A 153 -8.12 -12.98 6.24
CA VAL A 153 -7.13 -11.91 6.01
C VAL A 153 -6.86 -11.70 4.52
N ILE A 154 -6.69 -12.77 3.73
CA ILE A 154 -6.48 -12.69 2.28
C ILE A 154 -7.70 -12.05 1.60
N LEU A 155 -8.91 -12.48 1.98
CA LEU A 155 -10.16 -11.90 1.48
C LEU A 155 -10.27 -10.41 1.87
N ALA A 156 -9.88 -10.02 3.09
CA ALA A 156 -9.86 -8.63 3.53
C ALA A 156 -8.87 -7.78 2.70
N ALA A 157 -7.71 -8.34 2.36
CA ALA A 157 -6.74 -7.67 1.48
C ALA A 157 -7.30 -7.47 0.06
N LEU A 158 -7.96 -8.47 -0.49
CA LEU A 158 -8.63 -8.36 -1.80
C LEU A 158 -9.80 -7.36 -1.77
N PHE A 159 -10.57 -7.33 -0.67
CA PHE A 159 -11.61 -6.31 -0.50
C PHE A 159 -11.04 -4.91 -0.40
N MET A 160 -9.90 -4.71 0.29
CA MET A 160 -9.19 -3.44 0.34
C MET A 160 -8.86 -2.92 -1.06
N VAL A 161 -8.44 -3.80 -1.98
CA VAL A 161 -8.17 -3.46 -3.37
C VAL A 161 -9.46 -3.15 -4.14
N LEU A 162 -10.47 -4.04 -4.07
CA LEU A 162 -11.76 -3.86 -4.75
C LEU A 162 -12.42 -2.53 -4.40
N ALA A 163 -12.44 -2.19 -3.10
CA ALA A 163 -13.06 -0.97 -2.59
C ALA A 163 -12.11 0.24 -2.59
N ASN A 164 -10.90 0.10 -3.13
CA ASN A 164 -9.84 1.12 -3.14
C ASN A 164 -9.67 1.84 -1.79
N ARG A 165 -9.53 1.07 -0.70
CA ARG A 165 -9.44 1.60 0.66
C ARG A 165 -8.01 2.06 1.01
N TYR A 166 -7.40 2.87 0.14
CA TYR A 166 -6.12 3.54 0.41
C TYR A 166 -6.17 4.41 1.69
N ASP A 167 -7.36 4.89 2.06
CA ASP A 167 -7.63 5.68 3.27
C ASP A 167 -7.37 4.92 4.58
N TRP A 168 -7.23 3.60 4.55
CA TRP A 168 -6.87 2.82 5.73
C TRP A 168 -5.43 3.02 6.16
N GLN A 169 -4.63 3.66 5.32
CA GLN A 169 -3.21 3.92 5.56
C GLN A 169 -2.39 2.63 5.74
N LEU A 170 -2.76 1.61 4.99
CA LEU A 170 -2.10 0.31 4.98
C LEU A 170 -1.49 0.04 3.60
N PHE A 171 -0.39 -0.71 3.56
CA PHE A 171 0.07 -1.37 2.34
C PHE A 171 0.24 -2.87 2.59
N LEU A 172 0.00 -3.62 1.54
CA LEU A 172 0.02 -5.08 1.58
C LEU A 172 1.39 -5.59 1.11
N GLU A 173 1.95 -6.54 1.82
CA GLU A 173 3.14 -7.26 1.38
C GLU A 173 2.92 -8.76 1.48
N VAL A 174 2.94 -9.42 0.32
CA VAL A 174 2.79 -10.87 0.23
C VAL A 174 4.17 -11.49 0.07
N THR A 175 4.52 -12.38 0.99
CA THR A 175 5.82 -13.07 1.00
C THR A 175 5.64 -14.58 0.88
N GLY A 176 6.71 -15.31 0.60
CA GLY A 176 6.72 -16.77 0.56
C GLY A 176 7.65 -17.34 -0.50
N PRO A 177 7.89 -18.65 -0.53
CA PRO A 177 8.78 -19.29 -1.49
C PRO A 177 8.30 -19.11 -2.93
N GLY A 178 9.22 -19.26 -3.89
CA GLY A 178 8.87 -19.26 -5.31
C GLY A 178 7.83 -20.33 -5.62
N GLY A 179 6.79 -19.98 -6.37
CA GLY A 179 5.71 -20.92 -6.72
C GLY A 179 4.66 -21.13 -5.63
N SER A 180 4.54 -20.25 -4.63
CA SER A 180 3.50 -20.33 -3.58
C SER A 180 2.16 -19.67 -3.95
N GLY A 181 2.01 -19.17 -5.18
CA GLY A 181 0.76 -18.52 -5.62
C GLY A 181 0.68 -17.01 -5.37
N LYS A 182 1.78 -16.37 -4.97
CA LYS A 182 1.85 -14.90 -4.74
C LYS A 182 1.52 -14.09 -6.00
N SER A 183 2.03 -14.50 -7.16
CA SER A 183 1.75 -13.84 -8.44
C SER A 183 0.27 -13.90 -8.79
N ILE A 184 -0.42 -14.99 -8.44
CA ILE A 184 -1.87 -15.12 -8.60
C ILE A 184 -2.60 -14.10 -7.72
N MET A 185 -2.13 -13.85 -6.49
CA MET A 185 -2.68 -12.77 -5.64
C MET A 185 -2.61 -11.41 -6.35
N ALA A 186 -1.48 -11.09 -6.96
CA ALA A 186 -1.30 -9.83 -7.70
C ALA A 186 -2.21 -9.75 -8.94
N GLU A 187 -2.42 -10.87 -9.63
CA GLU A 187 -3.33 -10.94 -10.78
C GLU A 187 -4.79 -10.77 -10.36
N ILE A 188 -5.23 -11.45 -9.29
CA ILE A 188 -6.58 -11.29 -8.73
C ILE A 188 -6.81 -9.85 -8.28
N ALA A 189 -5.84 -9.26 -7.58
CA ALA A 189 -5.89 -7.86 -7.17
C ALA A 189 -6.04 -6.92 -8.40
N THR A 190 -5.33 -7.22 -9.49
CA THR A 190 -5.44 -6.47 -10.75
C THR A 190 -6.83 -6.58 -11.36
N LEU A 191 -7.40 -7.78 -11.41
CA LEU A 191 -8.75 -8.00 -11.92
C LEU A 191 -9.81 -7.25 -11.08
N LEU A 192 -9.63 -7.24 -9.75
CA LEU A 192 -10.55 -6.53 -8.85
C LEU A 192 -10.43 -5.01 -8.95
N ALA A 193 -9.23 -4.49 -9.15
CA ALA A 193 -9.02 -3.05 -9.38
C ALA A 193 -9.50 -2.60 -10.76
N GLY A 194 -9.53 -3.51 -11.73
CA GLY A 194 -9.63 -3.24 -13.16
C GLY A 194 -8.23 -3.15 -13.80
N GLU A 195 -8.02 -3.85 -14.92
CA GLU A 195 -6.67 -3.96 -15.53
C GLU A 195 -6.08 -2.59 -15.88
N ASP A 196 -6.89 -1.67 -16.42
CA ASP A 196 -6.48 -0.31 -16.77
C ASP A 196 -6.16 0.57 -15.54
N ASN A 197 -6.56 0.14 -14.33
CA ASN A 197 -6.40 0.90 -13.10
C ASN A 197 -5.22 0.42 -12.25
N ALA A 198 -4.51 -0.60 -12.71
CA ALA A 198 -3.36 -1.18 -12.04
C ALA A 198 -2.07 -0.90 -12.81
N THR A 199 -1.00 -0.62 -12.08
CA THR A 199 0.34 -0.47 -12.64
C THR A 199 1.37 -1.21 -11.81
N SER A 200 2.55 -1.45 -12.39
CA SER A 200 3.71 -1.98 -11.67
C SER A 200 4.77 -0.88 -11.54
N ALA A 201 5.41 -0.84 -10.38
CA ALA A 201 6.47 0.12 -10.08
C ALA A 201 7.53 -0.54 -9.19
N THR A 202 8.60 0.18 -8.92
CA THR A 202 9.58 -0.14 -7.86
C THR A 202 9.41 0.83 -6.69
N ILE A 203 10.01 0.52 -5.54
CA ILE A 203 10.01 1.49 -4.43
C ILE A 203 10.75 2.76 -4.83
N GLU A 204 11.83 2.67 -5.61
CA GLU A 204 12.55 3.83 -6.12
C GLU A 204 11.63 4.77 -6.91
N THR A 205 10.69 4.22 -7.67
CA THR A 205 9.66 5.01 -8.36
C THR A 205 8.78 5.79 -7.37
N LEU A 206 8.44 5.18 -6.23
CA LEU A 206 7.68 5.88 -5.18
C LEU A 206 8.48 6.97 -4.49
N GLU A 207 9.81 6.82 -4.39
CA GLU A 207 10.71 7.78 -3.74
C GLU A 207 11.05 8.99 -4.65
N SER A 208 10.97 8.81 -5.97
CA SER A 208 11.34 9.83 -6.96
C SER A 208 10.16 10.70 -7.38
N PRO A 209 10.15 12.02 -7.11
CA PRO A 209 9.09 12.92 -7.58
C PRO A 209 8.86 12.86 -9.09
N ARG A 210 9.93 12.65 -9.86
CA ARG A 210 9.87 12.58 -11.31
C ARG A 210 9.19 11.31 -11.82
N GLU A 211 9.54 10.16 -11.23
CA GLU A 211 8.99 8.87 -11.65
C GLU A 211 7.56 8.67 -11.13
N ARG A 212 7.24 9.28 -9.99
CA ARG A 212 5.88 9.29 -9.41
C ARG A 212 4.82 9.81 -10.38
N ALA A 213 5.20 10.66 -11.33
CA ALA A 213 4.28 11.18 -12.35
C ALA A 213 3.56 10.06 -13.13
N ALA A 214 4.22 8.93 -13.33
CA ALA A 214 3.66 7.76 -14.01
C ALA A 214 2.65 6.99 -13.16
N LEU A 215 2.55 7.27 -11.86
CA LEU A 215 1.68 6.56 -10.92
C LEU A 215 0.34 7.28 -10.68
N THR A 216 0.23 8.53 -11.12
CA THR A 216 -0.99 9.31 -10.93
C THR A 216 -2.13 8.73 -11.77
N GLY A 217 -3.29 8.51 -11.16
CA GLY A 217 -4.48 7.98 -11.81
C GLY A 217 -4.71 6.47 -11.66
N PHE A 218 -3.75 5.73 -11.09
CA PHE A 218 -3.94 4.31 -10.79
C PHE A 218 -4.49 4.12 -9.37
N SER A 219 -5.32 3.10 -9.18
CA SER A 219 -5.87 2.70 -7.89
C SER A 219 -5.14 1.53 -7.25
N LEU A 220 -4.32 0.81 -8.03
CA LEU A 220 -3.47 -0.28 -7.55
C LEU A 220 -2.04 -0.10 -8.09
N ILE A 221 -1.07 -0.06 -7.19
CA ILE A 221 0.36 -0.06 -7.53
C ILE A 221 0.96 -1.36 -7.01
N ARG A 222 1.43 -2.19 -7.94
CA ARG A 222 2.11 -3.45 -7.62
C ARG A 222 3.61 -3.25 -7.58
N LEU A 223 4.25 -3.78 -6.54
CA LEU A 223 5.70 -3.73 -6.34
C LEU A 223 6.26 -5.16 -6.37
N PRO A 224 6.60 -5.71 -7.55
CA PRO A 224 7.20 -7.03 -7.65
C PRO A 224 8.67 -7.01 -7.28
N ASP A 225 9.16 -8.07 -6.63
CA ASP A 225 10.59 -8.37 -6.43
C ASP A 225 11.41 -7.24 -5.78
N GLN A 226 10.87 -6.64 -4.71
CA GLN A 226 11.52 -5.54 -3.96
C GLN A 226 12.43 -6.02 -2.82
N GLU A 227 12.69 -7.29 -2.68
CA GLU A 227 13.43 -7.89 -1.56
C GLU A 227 14.88 -7.42 -1.44
N LYS A 228 15.50 -6.92 -2.51
CA LYS A 228 16.86 -6.36 -2.52
C LYS A 228 16.92 -4.89 -2.11
N TRP A 229 15.77 -4.23 -2.09
CA TRP A 229 15.68 -2.82 -1.72
C TRP A 229 15.87 -2.63 -0.22
N SER A 230 16.54 -1.56 0.16
CA SER A 230 16.72 -1.14 1.54
C SER A 230 16.71 0.39 1.64
N GLY A 231 15.84 0.94 2.46
CA GLY A 231 15.70 2.39 2.64
C GLY A 231 14.68 2.73 3.72
N ASP A 232 14.39 4.02 3.90
CA ASP A 232 13.42 4.47 4.91
C ASP A 232 11.97 4.50 4.43
N GLY A 233 11.73 4.37 3.12
CA GLY A 233 10.40 4.31 2.52
C GLY A 233 9.61 5.62 2.65
N ALA A 234 10.25 6.77 2.51
CA ALA A 234 9.59 8.07 2.68
C ALA A 234 8.43 8.27 1.70
N GLY A 235 8.63 7.97 0.41
CA GLY A 235 7.58 8.04 -0.61
C GLY A 235 6.48 7.03 -0.38
N LEU A 236 6.83 5.79 -0.02
CA LEU A 236 5.86 4.77 0.36
C LEU A 236 5.01 5.22 1.56
N LYS A 237 5.64 5.80 2.60
CA LYS A 237 4.94 6.33 3.79
C LYS A 237 4.00 7.47 3.42
N ALA A 238 4.43 8.39 2.57
CA ALA A 238 3.62 9.54 2.16
C ALA A 238 2.40 9.10 1.33
N ILE A 239 2.60 8.25 0.33
CA ILE A 239 1.50 7.75 -0.53
C ILE A 239 0.50 6.94 0.31
N THR A 240 0.96 6.00 1.11
CA THR A 240 0.07 5.20 1.99
C THR A 240 -0.54 6.00 3.12
N GLY A 241 0.11 7.08 3.55
CA GLY A 241 -0.42 8.03 4.53
C GLY A 241 -1.57 8.89 4.00
N GLY A 242 -1.72 8.96 2.68
CA GLY A 242 -2.66 9.87 2.03
C GLY A 242 -2.15 11.30 2.00
N ASP A 243 -0.85 11.52 2.15
CA ASP A 243 -0.24 12.84 2.07
C ASP A 243 -0.16 13.32 0.62
N ALA A 244 -0.17 14.64 0.43
CA ALA A 244 0.16 15.22 -0.86
C ALA A 244 1.66 15.02 -1.14
N VAL A 245 1.96 14.43 -2.27
CA VAL A 245 3.34 14.16 -2.72
C VAL A 245 3.71 15.06 -3.89
N SER A 246 4.96 15.51 -3.91
CA SER A 246 5.49 16.25 -5.05
C SER A 246 5.62 15.33 -6.26
N VAL A 247 5.17 15.81 -7.40
CA VAL A 247 5.27 15.17 -8.73
C VAL A 247 5.92 16.14 -9.69
N ASP A 248 6.99 15.71 -10.35
CA ASP A 248 7.78 16.52 -11.27
C ASP A 248 7.79 15.87 -12.67
N PRO A 249 6.72 16.02 -13.46
CA PRO A 249 6.63 15.41 -14.77
C PRO A 249 7.57 16.11 -15.75
N LYS A 250 8.14 15.32 -16.66
CA LYS A 250 9.05 15.83 -17.68
C LYS A 250 8.38 16.91 -18.54
N TYR A 251 9.03 18.06 -18.72
CA TYR A 251 8.56 19.21 -19.52
C TYR A 251 7.29 19.90 -18.98
N ARG A 252 7.05 19.85 -17.68
CA ARG A 252 5.94 20.54 -17.01
C ARG A 252 6.39 21.05 -15.65
N ASP A 253 5.66 22.00 -15.10
CA ASP A 253 5.89 22.46 -13.74
C ASP A 253 5.59 21.37 -12.72
N ALA A 254 6.43 21.30 -11.69
CA ALA A 254 6.21 20.40 -10.57
C ALA A 254 4.94 20.82 -9.79
N TYR A 255 4.18 19.85 -9.35
CA TYR A 255 2.98 20.07 -8.55
C TYR A 255 2.85 19.04 -7.42
N SER A 256 1.98 19.31 -6.47
CA SER A 256 1.65 18.36 -5.40
C SER A 256 0.28 17.74 -5.64
N THR A 257 0.18 16.43 -5.46
CA THR A 257 -1.08 15.71 -5.63
C THR A 257 -1.15 14.51 -4.68
N HIS A 258 -2.35 13.98 -4.48
CA HIS A 258 -2.55 12.71 -3.79
C HIS A 258 -2.53 11.56 -4.79
N ILE A 259 -1.95 10.44 -4.41
CA ILE A 259 -1.99 9.18 -5.17
C ILE A 259 -2.90 8.20 -4.42
N PRO A 260 -4.20 8.15 -4.76
CA PRO A 260 -5.19 7.35 -4.03
C PRO A 260 -5.15 5.88 -4.46
N ALA A 261 -4.02 5.23 -4.22
CA ALA A 261 -3.77 3.86 -4.65
C ALA A 261 -3.47 2.94 -3.46
N VAL A 262 -3.97 1.71 -3.55
CA VAL A 262 -3.53 0.60 -2.71
C VAL A 262 -2.18 0.11 -3.23
N ILE A 263 -1.22 -0.10 -2.34
CA ILE A 263 0.10 -0.63 -2.68
C ILE A 263 0.15 -2.10 -2.28
N LEU A 264 0.53 -2.95 -3.24
CA LEU A 264 0.68 -4.40 -3.07
C LEU A 264 2.09 -4.82 -3.50
N ALA A 265 2.93 -5.13 -2.53
CA ALA A 265 4.24 -5.71 -2.77
C ALA A 265 4.17 -7.25 -2.80
N VAL A 266 4.90 -7.87 -3.72
CA VAL A 266 4.96 -9.33 -3.88
C VAL A 266 6.41 -9.77 -3.97
N ASN A 267 6.90 -10.42 -2.93
CA ASN A 267 8.32 -10.76 -2.75
C ASN A 267 8.50 -12.21 -2.30
N ASN A 268 9.68 -12.80 -2.53
CA ASN A 268 10.01 -14.06 -1.89
C ASN A 268 10.38 -13.85 -0.42
N ASN A 269 11.20 -12.82 -0.15
CA ASN A 269 11.58 -12.41 1.19
C ASN A 269 11.00 -11.00 1.50
N PRO A 270 10.78 -10.69 2.76
CA PRO A 270 10.23 -9.39 3.13
C PRO A 270 11.22 -8.25 2.84
N MET A 271 10.67 -7.09 2.47
CA MET A 271 11.44 -5.86 2.27
C MET A 271 12.15 -5.43 3.56
N ARG A 272 13.32 -4.80 3.41
CA ARG A 272 14.11 -4.29 4.53
C ARG A 272 13.99 -2.78 4.65
N PHE A 273 13.40 -2.34 5.75
CA PHE A 273 13.25 -0.92 6.04
C PHE A 273 14.25 -0.44 7.09
N THR A 274 14.88 0.69 6.82
CA THR A 274 15.77 1.38 7.77
C THR A 274 15.00 2.36 8.67
N ASP A 275 13.71 2.57 8.42
CA ASP A 275 12.84 3.40 9.25
C ASP A 275 12.67 2.80 10.65
N ARG A 276 13.14 3.54 11.65
CA ARG A 276 13.02 3.18 13.08
C ARG A 276 12.00 4.05 13.82
N SER A 277 11.27 4.89 13.09
CA SER A 277 10.22 5.74 13.66
C SER A 277 8.86 5.03 13.80
N GLY A 278 8.72 3.83 13.22
CA GLY A 278 7.47 3.08 13.15
C GLY A 278 6.51 3.55 12.06
N GLY A 279 6.95 4.48 11.22
CA GLY A 279 6.16 5.00 10.12
C GLY A 279 5.77 3.92 9.10
N VAL A 280 6.72 3.05 8.75
CA VAL A 280 6.47 1.89 7.87
C VAL A 280 5.73 0.80 8.63
N SER A 281 6.18 0.44 9.82
CA SER A 281 5.67 -0.70 10.57
C SER A 281 4.16 -0.63 10.82
N ARG A 282 3.65 0.54 11.22
CA ARG A 282 2.22 0.76 11.46
C ARG A 282 1.34 0.72 10.20
N ARG A 283 1.93 0.69 9.01
CA ARG A 283 1.24 0.64 7.71
C ARG A 283 1.36 -0.70 7.02
N ARG A 284 2.31 -1.52 7.42
CA ARG A 284 2.71 -2.74 6.74
C ARG A 284 1.90 -3.95 7.18
N VAL A 285 1.20 -4.59 6.25
CA VAL A 285 0.48 -5.85 6.48
C VAL A 285 1.20 -6.95 5.73
N ILE A 286 1.86 -7.85 6.47
CA ILE A 286 2.58 -8.98 5.87
C ILE A 286 1.65 -10.20 5.86
N ILE A 287 1.49 -10.80 4.68
CA ILE A 287 0.73 -12.04 4.47
C ILE A 287 1.70 -13.06 3.87
N HIS A 288 2.03 -14.10 4.62
CA HIS A 288 3.00 -15.09 4.19
C HIS A 288 2.31 -16.31 3.58
N PHE A 289 2.68 -16.69 2.35
CA PHE A 289 2.19 -17.90 1.69
C PHE A 289 3.20 -19.03 1.94
N PRO A 290 2.90 -19.99 2.84
CA PRO A 290 3.90 -20.91 3.35
C PRO A 290 4.23 -22.05 2.38
N GLU A 291 3.28 -22.44 1.53
CA GLU A 291 3.35 -23.66 0.74
C GLU A 291 3.89 -23.40 -0.67
N GLN A 292 4.92 -24.13 -1.04
CA GLN A 292 5.40 -24.18 -2.42
C GLN A 292 4.61 -25.21 -3.21
N ILE A 293 4.02 -24.79 -4.33
CA ILE A 293 3.28 -25.66 -5.24
C ILE A 293 4.29 -26.39 -6.13
N ALA A 294 4.25 -27.72 -6.13
CA ALA A 294 5.07 -28.52 -6.99
C ALA A 294 4.81 -28.19 -8.48
N PRO A 295 5.83 -28.18 -9.35
CA PRO A 295 5.65 -27.81 -10.76
C PRO A 295 4.55 -28.58 -11.48
N GLN A 296 4.35 -29.85 -11.13
CA GLN A 296 3.33 -30.74 -11.70
C GLN A 296 1.91 -30.39 -11.29
N GLU A 297 1.75 -29.70 -10.15
CA GLU A 297 0.45 -29.30 -9.61
C GLU A 297 0.04 -27.88 -10.04
N ARG A 298 0.92 -27.17 -10.72
CA ARG A 298 0.66 -25.82 -11.20
C ARG A 298 -0.35 -25.85 -12.35
N ASP A 299 -1.42 -25.10 -12.19
CA ASP A 299 -2.43 -24.94 -13.24
C ASP A 299 -2.09 -23.70 -14.09
N PRO A 300 -1.62 -23.88 -15.35
CA PRO A 300 -1.29 -22.74 -16.21
C PRO A 300 -2.51 -21.91 -16.61
N GLN A 301 -3.72 -22.46 -16.47
CA GLN A 301 -4.99 -21.77 -16.79
C GLN A 301 -5.65 -21.19 -15.53
N LEU A 302 -4.97 -21.18 -14.36
CA LEU A 302 -5.57 -20.76 -13.09
C LEU A 302 -6.10 -19.32 -13.15
N LYS A 303 -5.34 -18.40 -13.75
CA LYS A 303 -5.78 -17.02 -13.96
C LYS A 303 -7.08 -16.94 -14.75
N ASP A 304 -7.16 -17.64 -15.87
CA ASP A 304 -8.34 -17.61 -16.73
C ASP A 304 -9.57 -18.20 -16.02
N LYS A 305 -9.38 -19.30 -15.28
CA LYS A 305 -10.45 -19.89 -14.46
C LYS A 305 -10.95 -18.91 -13.39
N ILE A 306 -10.04 -18.26 -12.65
CA ILE A 306 -10.40 -17.26 -11.64
C ILE A 306 -11.08 -16.04 -12.28
N THR A 307 -10.65 -15.63 -13.47
CA THR A 307 -11.31 -14.54 -14.22
C THR A 307 -12.78 -14.85 -14.49
N HIS A 308 -13.11 -16.09 -14.85
CA HIS A 308 -14.51 -16.52 -15.03
C HIS A 308 -15.30 -16.59 -13.71
N GLU A 309 -14.63 -16.79 -12.58
CA GLU A 309 -15.22 -16.83 -11.24
C GLU A 309 -15.32 -15.44 -10.59
N LEU A 310 -14.80 -14.38 -11.22
CA LEU A 310 -14.63 -13.06 -10.60
C LEU A 310 -15.94 -12.46 -10.07
N ALA A 311 -17.07 -12.66 -10.74
CA ALA A 311 -18.37 -12.18 -10.30
C ALA A 311 -18.80 -12.81 -8.97
N VAL A 312 -18.53 -14.10 -8.77
CA VAL A 312 -18.79 -14.81 -7.51
C VAL A 312 -17.88 -14.27 -6.39
N ILE A 313 -16.59 -14.07 -6.72
CA ILE A 313 -15.63 -13.54 -5.77
C ILE A 313 -16.05 -12.14 -5.30
N VAL A 314 -16.44 -11.26 -6.22
CA VAL A 314 -16.91 -9.91 -5.91
C VAL A 314 -18.14 -9.96 -4.99
N ARG A 315 -19.16 -10.75 -5.33
CA ARG A 315 -20.37 -10.88 -4.48
C ARG A 315 -20.02 -11.38 -3.07
N HIS A 316 -19.14 -12.38 -2.98
CA HIS A 316 -18.70 -12.90 -1.69
C HIS A 316 -17.97 -11.85 -0.86
N LEU A 317 -17.04 -11.08 -1.47
CA LEU A 317 -16.32 -10.00 -0.80
C LEU A 317 -17.29 -8.92 -0.30
N MET A 318 -18.23 -8.51 -1.14
CA MET A 318 -19.23 -7.50 -0.77
C MET A 318 -20.17 -7.94 0.34
N GLN A 319 -20.57 -9.22 0.34
CA GLN A 319 -21.41 -9.78 1.39
C GLN A 319 -20.65 -9.94 2.70
N LYS A 320 -19.44 -10.53 2.65
CA LYS A 320 -18.60 -10.75 3.82
C LYS A 320 -18.19 -9.45 4.52
N PHE A 321 -17.87 -8.45 3.75
CA PHE A 321 -17.43 -7.13 4.22
C PHE A 321 -18.45 -6.03 3.95
N SER A 322 -19.73 -6.36 4.15
CA SER A 322 -20.81 -5.36 4.14
C SER A 322 -20.56 -4.23 5.15
N ASP A 323 -19.90 -4.54 6.27
CA ASP A 323 -19.18 -3.55 7.08
C ASP A 323 -17.69 -3.58 6.72
N PRO A 324 -17.18 -2.56 6.02
CA PRO A 324 -15.76 -2.48 5.64
C PRO A 324 -14.79 -2.47 6.84
N MET A 325 -15.27 -2.09 8.03
CA MET A 325 -14.44 -2.05 9.23
C MET A 325 -14.03 -3.45 9.69
N LEU A 326 -14.80 -4.48 9.36
CA LEU A 326 -14.42 -5.87 9.61
C LEU A 326 -13.13 -6.23 8.83
N ALA A 327 -13.06 -5.90 7.53
CA ALA A 327 -11.86 -6.15 6.74
C ALA A 327 -10.65 -5.37 7.28
N ARG A 328 -10.85 -4.08 7.64
CA ARG A 328 -9.78 -3.27 8.23
C ARG A 328 -9.25 -3.88 9.53
N SER A 329 -10.12 -4.33 10.42
CA SER A 329 -9.71 -4.93 11.70
C SER A 329 -8.94 -6.23 11.51
N LEU A 330 -9.31 -7.08 10.54
CA LEU A 330 -8.56 -8.29 10.18
C LEU A 330 -7.15 -7.96 9.70
N LEU A 331 -7.00 -6.95 8.83
CA LEU A 331 -5.68 -6.52 8.35
C LEU A 331 -4.83 -5.91 9.47
N GLN A 332 -5.43 -5.14 10.38
CA GLN A 332 -4.73 -4.59 11.55
C GLN A 332 -4.30 -5.68 12.53
N SER A 333 -5.13 -6.71 12.74
CA SER A 333 -4.76 -7.87 13.56
C SER A 333 -3.59 -8.64 12.92
N GLN A 334 -3.58 -8.78 11.60
CA GLN A 334 -2.48 -9.44 10.88
C GLN A 334 -1.15 -8.70 11.02
N GLN A 335 -1.14 -7.36 11.15
CA GLN A 335 0.11 -6.59 11.33
C GLN A 335 0.92 -7.02 12.56
N ASN A 336 0.24 -7.43 13.63
CA ASN A 336 0.83 -7.82 14.90
C ASN A 336 0.68 -9.32 15.18
N SER A 337 0.37 -10.12 14.16
CA SER A 337 0.29 -11.57 14.27
C SER A 337 1.67 -12.19 14.49
N ASP A 338 1.71 -13.37 15.12
CA ASP A 338 2.95 -14.13 15.28
C ASP A 338 3.63 -14.42 13.94
N GLU A 339 2.84 -14.66 12.89
CA GLU A 339 3.36 -14.83 11.53
C GLU A 339 4.10 -13.57 11.05
N ALA A 340 3.50 -12.39 11.18
CA ALA A 340 4.12 -11.14 10.77
C ALA A 340 5.37 -10.82 11.59
N LEU A 341 5.35 -11.09 12.89
CA LEU A 341 6.50 -10.92 13.78
C LEU A 341 7.65 -11.85 13.37
N ASN A 342 7.38 -13.14 13.13
CA ASN A 342 8.41 -14.09 12.70
C ASN A 342 9.06 -13.69 11.38
N ILE A 343 8.26 -13.28 10.39
CA ILE A 343 8.78 -12.80 9.11
C ILE A 343 9.66 -11.55 9.27
N LYS A 344 9.30 -10.63 10.17
CA LYS A 344 10.12 -9.45 10.49
C LYS A 344 11.43 -9.84 11.18
N ARG A 345 11.38 -10.82 12.09
CA ARG A 345 12.57 -11.37 12.77
C ARG A 345 13.57 -11.93 11.78
N ASP A 346 13.12 -12.73 10.83
CA ASP A 346 13.97 -13.33 9.79
C ASP A 346 14.63 -12.27 8.90
N ALA A 347 14.00 -11.11 8.72
CA ALA A 347 14.49 -10.05 7.85
C ALA A 347 15.38 -9.02 8.56
N ASP A 348 15.16 -8.77 9.85
CA ASP A 348 15.85 -7.72 10.63
C ASP A 348 16.50 -8.28 11.89
N PRO A 349 17.84 -8.47 11.90
CA PRO A 349 18.56 -8.97 13.06
C PRO A 349 18.35 -8.14 14.34
N THR A 350 18.17 -6.82 14.20
CA THR A 350 17.88 -5.97 15.36
C THR A 350 16.49 -6.29 15.93
N PHE A 351 15.52 -6.47 15.05
CA PHE A 351 14.17 -6.85 15.46
C PHE A 351 14.14 -8.25 16.09
N ASP A 352 14.94 -9.19 15.57
CA ASP A 352 15.09 -10.52 16.18
C ASP A 352 15.73 -10.44 17.56
N PHE A 353 16.78 -9.64 17.75
CA PHE A 353 17.37 -9.41 19.07
C PHE A 353 16.32 -8.91 20.09
N ILE A 354 15.40 -8.02 19.67
CA ILE A 354 14.33 -7.53 20.55
C ILE A 354 13.41 -8.66 21.03
N GLY A 355 13.24 -9.70 20.22
CA GLY A 355 12.48 -10.90 20.60
C GLY A 355 13.05 -11.65 21.83
N TYR A 356 14.34 -11.47 22.17
CA TYR A 356 14.98 -12.00 23.35
C TYR A 356 14.83 -11.13 24.60
N LEU A 357 14.09 -10.01 24.51
CA LEU A 357 13.86 -9.13 25.65
C LEU A 357 12.49 -9.39 26.28
N GLU A 358 12.43 -9.13 27.58
CA GLU A 358 11.19 -9.07 28.35
C GLU A 358 11.17 -7.84 29.23
N THR A 359 9.98 -7.45 29.70
CA THR A 359 9.80 -6.26 30.55
C THR A 359 9.57 -6.63 31.99
N LEU A 360 10.24 -5.90 32.88
CA LEU A 360 10.00 -5.94 34.32
C LEU A 360 8.89 -4.93 34.68
N PRO A 361 8.17 -5.15 35.81
CA PRO A 361 7.14 -4.23 36.28
C PRO A 361 7.68 -2.84 36.65
N GLN A 362 8.97 -2.74 36.97
CA GLN A 362 9.65 -1.51 37.36
C GLN A 362 10.88 -1.26 36.51
N THR A 363 11.35 0.00 36.46
CA THR A 363 12.61 0.38 35.77
C THR A 363 13.83 -0.03 36.57
N SER A 364 13.96 -1.33 36.84
CA SER A 364 15.04 -1.98 37.58
C SER A 364 15.86 -2.95 36.71
N GLY A 365 15.63 -2.96 35.41
CA GLY A 365 16.32 -3.83 34.47
C GLY A 365 17.68 -3.29 34.04
N MET A 366 18.12 -3.73 32.87
CA MET A 366 19.42 -3.42 32.28
C MET A 366 19.59 -1.92 32.04
N TYR A 367 20.84 -1.45 32.17
CA TYR A 367 21.21 -0.11 31.75
C TYR A 367 21.41 -0.06 30.23
N MET A 368 21.17 1.08 29.60
CA MET A 368 21.42 1.23 28.16
C MET A 368 22.88 0.94 27.82
N GLY A 369 23.83 1.50 28.53
CA GLY A 369 25.25 1.37 28.26
C GLY A 369 25.69 2.09 26.98
N ASN A 370 26.98 1.90 26.64
CA ASN A 370 27.56 2.34 25.37
C ASN A 370 28.79 1.49 25.03
N ALA A 371 29.26 1.53 23.78
CA ALA A 371 30.35 0.70 23.29
C ALA A 371 31.72 0.99 23.94
N SER A 372 31.91 2.17 24.58
CA SER A 372 33.18 2.57 25.17
C SER A 372 33.38 2.07 26.62
N ILE A 373 32.34 1.50 27.21
CA ILE A 373 32.45 0.89 28.55
C ILE A 373 33.17 -0.47 28.41
N ILE A 374 34.31 -0.60 29.10
CA ILE A 374 35.17 -1.80 29.12
C ILE A 374 35.43 -2.21 30.55
N PRO A 375 35.40 -3.50 30.93
CA PRO A 375 35.03 -4.63 30.06
C PRO A 375 33.55 -4.61 29.65
N ARG A 376 33.20 -5.25 28.54
CA ARG A 376 31.80 -5.41 28.15
C ARG A 376 31.06 -6.29 29.15
N ASN A 377 29.89 -5.83 29.61
CA ASN A 377 29.00 -6.59 30.46
C ASN A 377 27.65 -6.75 29.77
N TYR A 378 27.41 -7.92 29.21
CA TYR A 378 26.25 -8.27 28.38
C TYR A 378 24.96 -8.45 29.17
N ARG A 379 25.07 -8.65 30.51
CA ARG A 379 23.92 -8.81 31.41
C ARG A 379 23.51 -7.49 32.04
N LYS A 380 24.45 -6.57 32.18
CA LYS A 380 24.21 -5.26 32.78
C LYS A 380 23.79 -4.20 31.76
N TYR A 381 24.37 -4.25 30.56
CA TYR A 381 24.16 -3.21 29.52
C TYR A 381 23.47 -3.76 28.28
N LEU A 382 22.31 -3.20 27.97
CA LEU A 382 21.48 -3.62 26.87
C LEU A 382 22.19 -3.49 25.50
N TYR A 383 22.91 -2.38 25.29
CA TYR A 383 23.65 -2.18 24.04
C TYR A 383 24.83 -3.17 23.90
N HIS A 384 25.44 -3.60 25.01
CA HIS A 384 26.45 -4.66 24.97
C HIS A 384 25.83 -6.02 24.59
N ALA A 385 24.65 -6.33 25.15
CA ALA A 385 23.92 -7.53 24.76
C ALA A 385 23.58 -7.54 23.26
N TYR A 386 23.11 -6.40 22.75
CA TYR A 386 22.85 -6.23 21.30
C TYR A 386 24.12 -6.47 20.47
N LEU A 387 25.25 -5.88 20.85
CA LEU A 387 26.51 -6.08 20.13
C LEU A 387 26.96 -7.55 20.18
N ALA A 388 26.81 -8.23 21.32
CA ALA A 388 27.12 -9.64 21.45
C ALA A 388 26.23 -10.53 20.57
N TYR A 389 24.92 -10.23 20.52
CA TYR A 389 23.98 -10.92 19.65
C TYR A 389 24.39 -10.80 18.16
N MET A 390 24.70 -9.56 17.72
CA MET A 390 25.12 -9.29 16.35
C MET A 390 26.41 -10.04 15.98
N GLU A 391 27.38 -10.03 16.91
CA GLU A 391 28.65 -10.73 16.73
C GLU A 391 28.48 -12.25 16.69
N ALA A 392 27.73 -12.83 17.63
CA ALA A 392 27.47 -14.28 17.70
C ALA A 392 26.78 -14.82 16.43
N ASN A 393 25.93 -14.02 15.80
CA ASN A 393 25.22 -14.40 14.57
C ASN A 393 25.93 -13.92 13.30
N GLY A 394 27.16 -13.36 13.39
CA GLY A 394 27.95 -12.94 12.24
C GLY A 394 27.44 -11.70 11.49
N TYR A 395 26.58 -10.91 12.09
CA TYR A 395 26.05 -9.68 11.50
C TYR A 395 27.06 -8.52 11.63
N ARG A 396 27.43 -7.94 10.49
CA ARG A 396 28.41 -6.84 10.45
C ARG A 396 27.79 -5.44 10.58
N ASN A 397 26.54 -5.27 10.17
CA ASN A 397 25.86 -3.98 10.16
C ASN A 397 25.13 -3.71 11.49
N VAL A 398 25.87 -3.25 12.49
CA VAL A 398 25.30 -2.89 13.79
C VAL A 398 24.79 -1.46 13.79
N LEU A 399 23.64 -1.22 14.42
CA LEU A 399 23.12 0.12 14.63
C LEU A 399 23.99 0.89 15.62
N SER A 400 24.20 2.18 15.39
CA SER A 400 24.78 3.04 16.42
C SER A 400 23.87 3.10 17.65
N LEU A 401 24.43 3.40 18.82
CA LEU A 401 23.67 3.53 20.07
C LEU A 401 22.46 4.48 19.92
N LYS A 402 22.64 5.57 19.18
CA LYS A 402 21.57 6.54 18.91
C LYS A 402 20.44 5.89 18.11
N MET A 403 20.74 5.21 17.02
CA MET A 403 19.73 4.56 16.17
C MET A 403 19.07 3.37 16.86
N PHE A 404 19.85 2.59 17.61
CA PHE A 404 19.33 1.53 18.46
C PHE A 404 18.33 2.07 19.49
N GLY A 405 18.71 3.12 20.23
CA GLY A 405 17.86 3.74 21.24
C GLY A 405 16.59 4.40 20.69
N LEU A 406 16.62 4.92 19.45
CA LEU A 406 15.44 5.46 18.76
C LEU A 406 14.48 4.36 18.30
N GLY A 407 15.01 3.24 17.79
CA GLY A 407 14.20 2.14 17.29
C GLY A 407 13.63 1.24 18.40
N LEU A 408 14.28 1.18 19.54
CA LEU A 408 13.94 0.27 20.64
C LEU A 408 12.47 0.37 21.10
N PRO A 409 11.90 1.55 21.41
CA PRO A 409 10.51 1.66 21.85
C PRO A 409 9.51 1.19 20.80
N VAL A 410 9.80 1.44 19.53
CA VAL A 410 8.94 1.09 18.41
C VAL A 410 8.90 -0.43 18.22
N MET A 411 10.08 -1.07 18.19
CA MET A 411 10.19 -2.51 18.02
C MET A 411 9.58 -3.26 19.21
N LEU A 412 9.82 -2.80 20.45
CA LEU A 412 9.22 -3.38 21.66
C LEU A 412 7.69 -3.32 21.62
N LYS A 413 7.12 -2.21 21.15
CA LYS A 413 5.68 -2.07 21.00
C LYS A 413 5.09 -3.09 20.02
N GLU A 414 5.80 -3.45 18.96
CA GLU A 414 5.37 -4.50 18.03
C GLU A 414 5.31 -5.88 18.69
N TYR A 415 6.18 -6.14 19.67
CA TYR A 415 6.13 -7.33 20.53
C TYR A 415 5.11 -7.24 21.66
N GLY A 416 4.34 -6.15 21.76
CA GLY A 416 3.39 -5.92 22.84
C GLY A 416 4.07 -5.56 24.18
N LEU A 417 5.35 -5.19 24.16
CA LEU A 417 6.13 -4.87 25.33
C LEU A 417 6.10 -3.36 25.63
N ASN A 418 5.89 -2.99 26.89
CA ASN A 418 5.88 -1.60 27.32
C ASN A 418 7.28 -1.18 27.79
N TYR A 419 7.87 -0.18 27.11
CA TYR A 419 9.21 0.30 27.38
C TYR A 419 9.21 1.49 28.33
N GLU A 420 9.94 1.36 29.45
CA GLU A 420 10.16 2.43 30.40
C GLU A 420 11.66 2.63 30.68
N LYS A 421 12.05 3.87 30.96
CA LYS A 421 13.42 4.23 31.30
C LYS A 421 13.46 5.33 32.34
N ARG A 422 14.53 5.34 33.16
CA ARG A 422 14.83 6.42 34.10
C ARG A 422 16.31 6.81 34.04
N HIS A 423 16.59 8.06 34.32
CA HIS A 423 17.95 8.55 34.46
C HIS A 423 18.46 8.28 35.89
N THR A 424 19.62 7.68 36.00
CA THR A 424 20.32 7.41 37.29
C THR A 424 21.74 7.95 37.26
N LYS A 425 22.43 7.94 38.41
CA LYS A 425 23.86 8.29 38.46
C LYS A 425 24.75 7.36 37.62
N GLN A 426 24.30 6.13 37.34
CA GLN A 426 25.01 5.13 36.52
C GLN A 426 24.62 5.15 35.04
N GLY A 427 23.72 6.04 34.63
CA GLY A 427 23.22 6.15 33.28
C GLY A 427 21.73 5.88 33.16
N ILE A 428 21.25 5.62 31.93
CA ILE A 428 19.86 5.32 31.64
C ILE A 428 19.58 3.87 32.02
N GLN A 429 18.73 3.65 33.02
CA GLN A 429 18.23 2.32 33.38
C GLN A 429 16.86 2.09 32.76
N THR A 430 16.64 0.88 32.27
CA THR A 430 15.41 0.46 31.60
C THR A 430 14.63 -0.54 32.45
N ASN A 431 13.41 -0.87 32.02
CA ASN A 431 12.66 -2.00 32.57
C ASN A 431 12.87 -3.29 31.77
N LEU A 432 13.93 -3.39 30.97
CA LEU A 432 14.20 -4.54 30.11
C LEU A 432 15.21 -5.49 30.75
N THR A 433 15.00 -6.79 30.52
CA THR A 433 15.94 -7.86 30.82
C THR A 433 15.97 -8.88 29.70
N LEU A 434 16.98 -9.74 29.68
CA LEU A 434 17.09 -10.83 28.73
C LEU A 434 16.27 -12.04 29.17
N LYS A 435 15.56 -12.66 28.26
CA LYS A 435 14.90 -13.95 28.46
C LYS A 435 15.93 -15.07 28.69
N GLU A 436 15.54 -16.14 29.36
CA GLU A 436 16.42 -17.29 29.66
C GLU A 436 17.00 -17.93 28.38
N GLU A 437 16.26 -17.96 27.30
CA GLU A 437 16.67 -18.49 26.01
C GLU A 437 17.98 -17.87 25.50
N SER A 438 18.18 -16.56 25.76
CA SER A 438 19.40 -15.83 25.37
C SER A 438 20.69 -16.48 25.89
N TYR A 439 20.63 -17.07 27.09
CA TYR A 439 21.79 -17.70 27.76
C TYR A 439 22.25 -18.99 27.12
N GLY A 440 21.34 -19.69 26.42
CA GLY A 440 21.66 -20.91 25.69
C GLY A 440 22.07 -20.64 24.23
N ASP A 441 21.46 -19.61 23.62
CA ASP A 441 21.55 -19.40 22.18
C ASP A 441 22.81 -18.62 21.76
N TRP A 442 23.02 -17.44 22.31
CA TRP A 442 24.04 -16.51 21.77
C TRP A 442 24.83 -15.74 22.84
N LEU A 443 24.32 -15.66 24.08
CA LEU A 443 24.97 -14.86 25.10
C LEU A 443 26.33 -15.50 25.47
N PRO A 444 27.46 -14.74 25.45
CA PRO A 444 28.76 -15.28 25.83
C PRO A 444 28.73 -15.86 27.22
N LYS A 445 29.28 -17.06 27.39
CA LYS A 445 29.49 -17.66 28.71
C LYS A 445 30.52 -16.81 29.45
N CYS A 446 30.16 -16.30 30.60
CA CYS A 446 31.11 -15.57 31.44
C CYS A 446 32.05 -16.54 32.09
N ASP A 447 33.32 -16.61 31.63
CA ASP A 447 34.40 -17.31 32.33
C ASP A 447 35.05 -16.41 33.41
N ASP A 448 34.62 -15.12 33.54
CA ASP A 448 35.21 -14.16 34.47
C ASP A 448 34.20 -13.79 35.58
N PRO A 449 34.47 -14.16 36.86
CA PRO A 449 33.62 -13.81 37.98
C PRO A 449 33.48 -12.28 38.24
N ALA A 450 34.31 -11.44 37.60
CA ALA A 450 34.21 -9.99 37.70
C ALA A 450 33.13 -9.39 36.76
N THR A 451 32.52 -10.18 35.90
CA THR A 451 31.47 -9.76 34.92
C THR A 451 30.09 -10.33 35.23
N ALA A 452 29.93 -11.02 36.36
CA ALA A 452 28.66 -11.58 36.82
C ALA A 452 27.76 -10.55 37.53
#